data_032575f2e7a3fd97d477876fbb8244d9
#
_entry.id   032575f2e7a3fd97d477876fbb8244d9
#
_cell.length_a   1.000
_cell.length_b   1.000
_cell.length_c   1.000
_cell.angle_alpha   90.00
_cell.angle_beta   90.00
_cell.angle_gamma   90.00
#
_symmetry.space_group_name_H-M   'P 1'
#
loop_
_entity.id
_entity.type
_entity.pdbx_description
1 polymer ?
#
loop_
_entity_poly.entity_id
_entity_poly.type
_entity_poly.pdbx_seq_one_letter_code
_entity_poly.pdbx_strand_id
1 'polypeptide(L)'
;MKQFITRRSFIKAAGAATALTAVSVGAPAAFAEETNCFFGDKADVTILYTNDVHTYIDKKSPELTYAGIAALKQSYVDAGQNVLLVDAGDHIQGTAYGSMDDGTTIIQLMNAAGYDVATLGNHEFDYGMARTKAVLKEADFPYISCNWVDLRTGLRVLPSIKLFNFKGTVVAFVGITTPESFTKSTPAYFMNASQTKYIYDILGGDDGAKLYAAVQKAVDKAKALGADYVIGLGHLGVDPSSAPWTSEDGVIDIWTHNLEAHAL
;
A
#
# COMPACT_ATOMS: atom_id res chain seq x y z
N MET A 1 -0.81 -25.22 27.72
CA MET A 1 -0.38 -25.27 26.31
C MET A 1 -1.03 -24.13 25.57
N LYS A 2 -0.26 -23.13 25.13
CA LYS A 2 -0.79 -22.03 24.32
C LYS A 2 -0.89 -22.53 22.88
N GLN A 3 -2.10 -22.68 22.34
CA GLN A 3 -2.31 -22.95 20.91
C GLN A 3 -1.99 -21.68 20.13
N PHE A 4 -0.98 -21.75 19.29
CA PHE A 4 -0.71 -20.69 18.32
C PHE A 4 -1.72 -20.81 17.17
N ILE A 5 -2.53 -19.77 16.98
CA ILE A 5 -3.44 -19.65 15.84
C ILE A 5 -2.56 -19.34 14.61
N THR A 6 -2.55 -20.23 13.62
CA THR A 6 -1.85 -19.98 12.36
C THR A 6 -2.62 -18.95 11.52
N ARG A 7 -1.93 -18.18 10.68
CA ARG A 7 -2.56 -17.20 9.76
C ARG A 7 -3.72 -17.81 8.95
N ARG A 8 -3.60 -19.07 8.58
CA ARG A 8 -4.64 -19.82 7.85
C ARG A 8 -5.90 -20.09 8.69
N SER A 9 -5.75 -20.28 10.01
CA SER A 9 -6.88 -20.46 10.94
C SER A 9 -7.59 -19.15 11.23
N PHE A 10 -6.86 -18.03 11.26
CA PHE A 10 -7.43 -16.70 11.47
C PHE A 10 -8.32 -16.28 10.28
N ILE A 11 -7.84 -16.48 9.04
CA ILE A 11 -8.61 -16.16 7.83
C ILE A 11 -9.89 -17.02 7.73
N LYS A 12 -9.83 -18.29 8.10
CA LYS A 12 -11.01 -19.16 8.16
C LYS A 12 -12.00 -18.76 9.26
N ALA A 13 -11.51 -18.29 10.40
CA ALA A 13 -12.36 -17.82 11.51
C ALA A 13 -13.05 -16.49 11.19
N ALA A 14 -12.36 -15.57 10.54
CA ALA A 14 -12.94 -14.28 10.10
C ALA A 14 -14.00 -14.47 9.01
N GLY A 15 -13.77 -15.41 8.07
CA GLY A 15 -14.78 -15.75 7.05
C GLY A 15 -16.04 -16.40 7.63
N ALA A 16 -15.91 -17.19 8.71
CA ALA A 16 -17.06 -17.82 9.37
C ALA A 16 -17.86 -16.85 10.25
N ALA A 17 -17.20 -15.85 10.85
CA ALA A 17 -17.86 -14.87 11.72
C ALA A 17 -18.77 -13.90 10.95
N THR A 18 -18.41 -13.54 9.72
CA THR A 18 -19.25 -12.68 8.86
C THR A 18 -20.50 -13.40 8.33
N ALA A 19 -20.51 -14.71 8.26
CA ALA A 19 -21.69 -15.49 7.86
C ALA A 19 -22.74 -15.65 8.99
N LEU A 20 -22.33 -15.48 10.26
CA LEU A 20 -23.20 -15.71 11.43
C LEU A 20 -23.98 -14.48 11.90
N THR A 21 -23.65 -13.26 11.46
CA THR A 21 -24.38 -12.03 11.84
C THR A 21 -25.55 -11.67 10.90
N ALA A 22 -25.76 -12.41 9.83
CA ALA A 22 -26.87 -12.18 8.88
C ALA A 22 -28.14 -12.99 9.16
N VAL A 23 -28.21 -13.81 10.23
CA VAL A 23 -29.31 -14.74 10.48
C VAL A 23 -30.06 -14.43 11.78
N SER A 24 -30.52 -13.19 11.97
CA SER A 24 -31.41 -12.90 13.11
C SER A 24 -32.62 -11.98 12.82
N VAL A 25 -33.05 -11.90 11.58
CA VAL A 25 -34.38 -11.30 11.29
C VAL A 25 -35.10 -12.20 10.31
N GLY A 26 -36.10 -12.91 10.80
CA GLY A 26 -37.04 -13.84 10.16
C GLY A 26 -37.32 -13.66 8.66
N ALA A 27 -36.51 -14.27 7.83
CA ALA A 27 -36.80 -14.50 6.42
C ALA A 27 -37.34 -15.92 6.24
N PRO A 28 -38.39 -16.16 5.42
CA PRO A 28 -38.92 -17.48 5.21
C PRO A 28 -37.90 -18.40 4.52
N ALA A 29 -37.92 -19.69 4.88
CA ALA A 29 -36.99 -20.73 4.48
C ALA A 29 -36.73 -20.89 2.96
N ALA A 30 -37.50 -20.25 2.10
CA ALA A 30 -37.36 -20.27 0.64
C ALA A 30 -36.13 -19.39 0.15
N PHE A 31 -35.62 -18.49 0.98
CA PHE A 31 -34.46 -17.64 0.61
C PHE A 31 -33.11 -18.22 0.98
N ALA A 32 -33.07 -19.32 1.73
CA ALA A 32 -31.80 -19.92 2.18
C ALA A 32 -31.11 -20.77 1.10
N GLU A 33 -31.82 -21.20 0.04
CA GLU A 33 -31.21 -21.99 -1.04
C GLU A 33 -30.56 -21.15 -2.14
N GLU A 34 -30.95 -19.89 -2.33
CA GLU A 34 -30.35 -19.03 -3.37
C GLU A 34 -29.02 -18.37 -2.93
N THR A 35 -28.74 -18.30 -1.64
CA THR A 35 -27.50 -17.72 -1.15
C THR A 35 -26.26 -18.62 -1.29
N ASN A 36 -26.42 -19.91 -1.57
CA ASN A 36 -25.34 -20.85 -1.79
C ASN A 36 -24.77 -20.84 -3.22
N CYS A 37 -25.39 -20.13 -4.15
CA CYS A 37 -24.92 -20.10 -5.55
C CYS A 37 -23.90 -19.00 -5.87
N PHE A 38 -23.56 -18.11 -4.93
CA PHE A 38 -22.72 -16.94 -5.20
C PHE A 38 -21.31 -16.96 -4.59
N PHE A 39 -20.98 -17.93 -3.78
CA PHE A 39 -19.60 -18.11 -3.29
C PHE A 39 -18.93 -19.21 -4.12
N GLY A 40 -18.68 -18.94 -5.39
CA GLY A 40 -17.64 -19.67 -6.12
C GLY A 40 -16.32 -19.51 -5.33
N ASP A 41 -15.52 -20.57 -5.28
CA ASP A 41 -14.23 -20.54 -4.58
C ASP A 41 -13.41 -19.33 -5.06
N LYS A 42 -13.21 -18.36 -4.16
CA LYS A 42 -12.35 -17.21 -4.44
C LYS A 42 -10.93 -17.70 -4.63
N ALA A 43 -10.25 -17.18 -5.64
CA ALA A 43 -8.88 -17.54 -5.90
C ALA A 43 -7.97 -17.04 -4.77
N ASP A 44 -7.06 -17.91 -4.31
CA ASP A 44 -5.96 -17.49 -3.43
C ASP A 44 -5.03 -16.56 -4.20
N VAL A 45 -4.57 -15.49 -3.54
CA VAL A 45 -3.60 -14.55 -4.09
C VAL A 45 -2.47 -14.37 -3.09
N THR A 46 -1.24 -14.60 -3.53
CA THR A 46 -0.03 -14.35 -2.75
C THR A 46 0.46 -12.94 -3.04
N ILE A 47 0.79 -12.18 -1.99
CA ILE A 47 1.39 -10.85 -2.12
C ILE A 47 2.81 -10.91 -1.56
N LEU A 48 3.78 -10.67 -2.44
CA LEU A 48 5.16 -10.39 -2.08
C LEU A 48 5.31 -8.88 -2.00
N TYR A 49 5.99 -8.38 -0.97
CA TYR A 49 6.18 -6.94 -0.83
C TYR A 49 7.61 -6.61 -0.44
N THR A 50 8.06 -5.44 -0.90
CA THR A 50 9.29 -4.78 -0.46
C THR A 50 8.98 -3.43 0.13
N ASN A 51 9.87 -2.94 0.99
CA ASN A 51 9.79 -1.65 1.66
C ASN A 51 11.20 -1.21 2.06
N ASP A 52 11.50 0.09 1.92
CA ASP A 52 12.79 0.66 2.35
C ASP A 52 14.00 -0.07 1.74
N VAL A 53 13.96 -0.42 0.46
CA VAL A 53 15.08 -1.11 -0.21
C VAL A 53 16.28 -0.20 -0.35
N HIS A 54 16.08 1.14 -0.45
CA HIS A 54 17.13 2.14 -0.45
C HIS A 54 18.30 1.82 -1.37
N THR A 55 17.99 1.31 -2.55
CA THR A 55 18.97 0.98 -3.60
C THR A 55 20.04 -0.05 -3.22
N TYR A 56 19.83 -0.82 -2.14
CA TYR A 56 20.72 -1.90 -1.76
C TYR A 56 20.52 -3.11 -2.66
N ILE A 57 21.31 -3.18 -3.74
CA ILE A 57 21.19 -4.21 -4.79
C ILE A 57 22.28 -5.27 -4.73
N ASP A 58 23.36 -5.04 -3.98
CA ASP A 58 24.58 -5.84 -3.98
C ASP A 58 24.98 -6.36 -2.59
N LYS A 59 24.04 -6.38 -1.64
CA LYS A 59 24.35 -6.86 -0.29
C LYS A 59 24.83 -8.30 -0.28
N LYS A 60 25.90 -8.52 0.46
CA LYS A 60 26.41 -9.86 0.74
C LYS A 60 25.44 -10.58 1.67
N SER A 61 24.85 -11.68 1.16
CA SER A 61 23.96 -12.64 1.84
C SER A 61 23.69 -12.42 3.36
N PRO A 62 22.45 -12.60 3.89
CA PRO A 62 21.36 -13.43 3.32
C PRO A 62 20.23 -12.61 2.68
N GLU A 63 20.47 -11.38 2.28
CA GLU A 63 19.42 -10.48 1.83
C GLU A 63 18.97 -10.78 0.39
N LEU A 64 17.66 -10.63 0.14
CA LEU A 64 17.10 -10.77 -1.19
C LEU A 64 17.52 -9.57 -2.07
N THR A 65 18.09 -9.88 -3.23
CA THR A 65 18.33 -8.90 -4.30
C THR A 65 17.10 -8.80 -5.21
N TYR A 66 17.05 -7.81 -6.11
CA TYR A 66 16.01 -7.74 -7.14
C TYR A 66 15.92 -9.03 -7.98
N ALA A 67 17.07 -9.64 -8.32
CA ALA A 67 17.08 -10.95 -9.00
C ALA A 67 16.49 -12.05 -8.12
N GLY A 68 16.78 -12.04 -6.83
CA GLY A 68 16.25 -13.03 -5.88
C GLY A 68 14.73 -12.91 -5.71
N ILE A 69 14.20 -11.68 -5.61
CA ILE A 69 12.75 -11.49 -5.49
C ILE A 69 12.02 -11.80 -6.80
N ALA A 70 12.64 -11.50 -7.95
CA ALA A 70 12.13 -11.90 -9.26
C ALA A 70 12.03 -13.42 -9.38
N ALA A 71 13.09 -14.15 -8.98
CA ALA A 71 13.10 -15.60 -8.98
C ALA A 71 12.05 -16.17 -8.01
N LEU A 72 11.86 -15.55 -6.84
CA LEU A 72 10.82 -15.93 -5.90
C LEU A 72 9.43 -15.75 -6.52
N LYS A 73 9.14 -14.58 -7.11
CA LYS A 73 7.87 -14.34 -7.83
C LYS A 73 7.66 -15.38 -8.92
N GLN A 74 8.70 -15.65 -9.73
CA GLN A 74 8.61 -16.63 -10.81
C GLN A 74 8.29 -18.03 -10.29
N SER A 75 8.83 -18.44 -9.14
CA SER A 75 8.54 -19.76 -8.55
C SER A 75 7.06 -19.94 -8.19
N TYR A 76 6.38 -18.87 -7.75
CA TYR A 76 4.94 -18.90 -7.51
C TYR A 76 4.15 -18.98 -8.83
N VAL A 77 4.60 -18.25 -9.86
CA VAL A 77 3.99 -18.31 -11.20
C VAL A 77 4.11 -19.71 -11.79
N ASP A 78 5.30 -20.31 -11.71
CA ASP A 78 5.58 -21.67 -12.22
C ASP A 78 4.75 -22.74 -11.48
N ALA A 79 4.45 -22.48 -10.20
CA ALA A 79 3.54 -23.30 -9.41
C ALA A 79 2.05 -23.07 -9.72
N GLY A 80 1.72 -22.21 -10.69
CA GLY A 80 0.35 -21.89 -11.09
C GLY A 80 -0.41 -21.04 -10.07
N GLN A 81 0.28 -20.36 -9.17
CA GLN A 81 -0.32 -19.50 -8.14
C GLN A 81 -0.50 -18.09 -8.66
N ASN A 82 -1.55 -17.41 -8.18
CA ASN A 82 -1.70 -15.98 -8.39
C ASN A 82 -0.77 -15.24 -7.44
N VAL A 83 0.12 -14.42 -7.96
CA VAL A 83 1.11 -13.68 -7.16
C VAL A 83 1.20 -12.24 -7.64
N LEU A 84 1.31 -11.33 -6.69
CA LEU A 84 1.62 -9.92 -6.92
C LEU A 84 2.91 -9.57 -6.18
N LEU A 85 3.75 -8.76 -6.81
CA LEU A 85 4.94 -8.16 -6.21
C LEU A 85 4.71 -6.65 -6.13
N VAL A 86 4.70 -6.11 -4.91
CA VAL A 86 4.36 -4.72 -4.65
C VAL A 86 5.47 -4.04 -3.85
N ASP A 87 5.56 -2.71 -3.93
CA ASP A 87 6.55 -1.94 -3.19
C ASP A 87 5.89 -0.81 -2.39
N ALA A 88 6.29 -0.70 -1.12
CA ALA A 88 5.75 0.29 -0.19
C ALA A 88 6.54 1.60 -0.12
N GLY A 89 7.50 1.83 -1.03
CA GLY A 89 8.24 3.10 -1.14
C GLY A 89 9.67 3.05 -0.60
N ASP A 90 10.38 4.16 -0.75
CA ASP A 90 11.79 4.37 -0.40
C ASP A 90 12.73 3.40 -1.12
N HIS A 91 12.62 3.33 -2.44
CA HIS A 91 13.43 2.44 -3.27
C HIS A 91 14.47 3.16 -4.11
N ILE A 92 14.28 4.45 -4.50
CA ILE A 92 15.17 5.12 -5.48
C ILE A 92 16.40 5.79 -4.87
N GLN A 93 16.40 6.06 -3.57
CA GLN A 93 17.47 6.78 -2.85
C GLN A 93 18.18 5.88 -1.86
N GLY A 94 19.50 6.08 -1.62
CA GLY A 94 20.27 5.36 -0.61
C GLY A 94 21.73 5.22 -0.98
N THR A 95 22.08 4.19 -1.75
CA THR A 95 23.47 3.94 -2.18
C THR A 95 23.84 4.71 -3.45
N ALA A 96 25.09 4.55 -3.92
CA ALA A 96 25.56 5.12 -5.17
C ALA A 96 24.69 4.71 -6.39
N TYR A 97 24.10 3.52 -6.36
CA TYR A 97 23.25 3.02 -7.45
C TYR A 97 21.99 3.86 -7.68
N GLY A 98 21.44 4.47 -6.64
CA GLY A 98 20.33 5.41 -6.79
C GLY A 98 20.77 6.82 -7.12
N SER A 99 21.88 7.30 -6.50
CA SER A 99 22.30 8.69 -6.64
C SER A 99 23.06 8.99 -7.93
N MET A 100 23.59 7.99 -8.65
CA MET A 100 24.33 8.21 -9.90
C MET A 100 23.43 8.64 -11.07
N ASP A 101 22.16 8.23 -11.07
CA ASP A 101 21.20 8.51 -12.12
C ASP A 101 19.81 8.85 -11.59
N ASP A 102 19.78 9.34 -10.34
CA ASP A 102 18.57 9.79 -9.65
C ASP A 102 17.44 8.72 -9.71
N GLY A 103 17.80 7.45 -9.51
CA GLY A 103 16.89 6.33 -9.38
C GLY A 103 16.52 5.59 -10.67
N THR A 104 17.01 6.01 -11.85
CA THR A 104 16.69 5.33 -13.13
C THR A 104 17.06 3.84 -13.11
N THR A 105 18.27 3.50 -12.69
CA THR A 105 18.74 2.11 -12.61
C THR A 105 17.84 1.27 -11.71
N ILE A 106 17.39 1.81 -10.59
CA ILE A 106 16.50 1.09 -9.66
C ILE A 106 15.15 0.79 -10.31
N ILE A 107 14.55 1.77 -10.98
CA ILE A 107 13.29 1.54 -11.70
C ILE A 107 13.43 0.47 -12.79
N GLN A 108 14.54 0.47 -13.53
CA GLN A 108 14.82 -0.57 -14.52
C GLN A 108 14.95 -1.97 -13.89
N LEU A 109 15.57 -2.07 -12.70
CA LEU A 109 15.65 -3.32 -11.95
C LEU A 109 14.27 -3.76 -11.44
N MET A 110 13.44 -2.83 -10.96
CA MET A 110 12.07 -3.11 -10.55
C MET A 110 11.20 -3.56 -11.75
N ASN A 111 11.35 -2.92 -12.91
CA ASN A 111 10.70 -3.36 -14.15
C ASN A 111 11.11 -4.79 -14.50
N ALA A 112 12.41 -5.08 -14.48
CA ALA A 112 12.94 -6.42 -14.77
C ALA A 112 12.51 -7.48 -13.73
N ALA A 113 12.35 -7.09 -12.47
CA ALA A 113 11.84 -7.97 -11.41
C ALA A 113 10.33 -8.20 -11.50
N GLY A 114 9.62 -7.40 -12.32
CA GLY A 114 8.20 -7.55 -12.58
C GLY A 114 7.33 -7.07 -11.43
N TYR A 115 7.61 -5.91 -10.86
CA TYR A 115 6.70 -5.28 -9.92
C TYR A 115 5.34 -5.00 -10.54
N ASP A 116 4.28 -5.13 -9.76
CA ASP A 116 2.89 -4.98 -10.23
C ASP A 116 2.28 -3.63 -9.82
N VAL A 117 2.69 -3.07 -8.68
CA VAL A 117 2.27 -1.74 -8.19
C VAL A 117 3.24 -1.26 -7.11
N ALA A 118 3.43 0.05 -7.01
CA ALA A 118 4.17 0.69 -5.94
C ALA A 118 3.44 1.92 -5.39
N THR A 119 3.79 2.30 -4.16
CA THR A 119 3.50 3.63 -3.61
C THR A 119 4.79 4.42 -3.45
N LEU A 120 4.68 5.63 -2.91
CA LEU A 120 5.82 6.51 -2.66
C LEU A 120 6.10 6.56 -1.15
N GLY A 121 7.37 6.45 -0.80
CA GLY A 121 7.86 6.88 0.49
C GLY A 121 8.29 8.35 0.47
N ASN A 122 9.05 8.77 1.47
CA ASN A 122 9.55 10.13 1.54
C ASN A 122 10.79 10.35 0.64
N HIS A 123 11.59 9.33 0.42
CA HIS A 123 12.81 9.44 -0.36
C HIS A 123 12.58 9.43 -1.88
N GLU A 124 11.39 9.13 -2.38
CA GLU A 124 11.03 9.33 -3.79
C GLU A 124 11.01 10.81 -4.20
N PHE A 125 11.07 11.74 -3.23
CA PHE A 125 11.11 13.18 -3.50
C PHE A 125 12.51 13.81 -3.41
N ASP A 126 13.54 13.06 -3.02
CA ASP A 126 14.87 13.60 -2.69
C ASP A 126 15.61 14.18 -3.88
N TYR A 127 15.34 13.72 -5.08
CA TYR A 127 15.91 14.28 -6.32
C TYR A 127 15.06 15.40 -6.92
N GLY A 128 14.06 15.90 -6.16
CA GLY A 128 13.18 16.99 -6.54
C GLY A 128 11.99 16.57 -7.38
N MET A 129 10.92 17.36 -7.31
CA MET A 129 9.60 17.04 -7.86
C MET A 129 9.61 16.74 -9.38
N ALA A 130 10.45 17.41 -10.16
CA ALA A 130 10.56 17.15 -11.59
C ALA A 130 11.12 15.75 -11.85
N ARG A 131 12.14 15.35 -11.08
CA ARG A 131 12.76 14.03 -11.20
C ARG A 131 11.81 12.94 -10.69
N THR A 132 11.16 13.16 -9.52
CA THR A 132 10.11 12.24 -9.03
C THR A 132 9.13 11.91 -10.15
N LYS A 133 8.54 12.93 -10.79
CA LYS A 133 7.57 12.72 -11.87
C LYS A 133 8.16 12.05 -13.12
N ALA A 134 9.44 12.21 -13.39
CA ALA A 134 10.11 11.54 -14.50
C ALA A 134 10.28 10.06 -14.20
N VAL A 135 10.82 9.73 -13.04
CA VAL A 135 11.02 8.35 -12.56
C VAL A 135 9.73 7.53 -12.57
N LEU A 136 8.61 8.13 -12.10
CA LEU A 136 7.32 7.44 -12.11
C LEU A 136 6.84 7.05 -13.53
N LYS A 137 7.33 7.74 -14.57
CA LYS A 137 7.01 7.43 -15.97
C LYS A 137 7.94 6.39 -16.60
N GLU A 138 9.09 6.15 -15.99
CA GLU A 138 10.05 5.13 -16.40
C GLU A 138 9.64 3.73 -15.95
N ALA A 139 8.71 3.65 -14.97
CA ALA A 139 8.19 2.40 -14.45
C ALA A 139 7.16 1.75 -15.39
N ASP A 140 7.29 0.44 -15.61
CA ASP A 140 6.33 -0.39 -16.35
C ASP A 140 5.11 -0.78 -15.48
N PHE A 141 5.15 -0.45 -14.21
CA PHE A 141 4.09 -0.67 -13.23
C PHE A 141 3.50 0.65 -12.72
N PRO A 142 2.22 0.69 -12.31
CA PRO A 142 1.61 1.90 -11.80
C PRO A 142 2.11 2.27 -10.41
N TYR A 143 2.33 3.56 -10.18
CA TYR A 143 2.38 4.14 -8.86
C TYR A 143 1.00 4.63 -8.43
N ILE A 144 0.70 4.47 -7.14
CA ILE A 144 -0.56 4.91 -6.53
C ILE A 144 -0.31 5.74 -5.27
N SER A 145 -1.13 6.79 -5.07
CA SER A 145 -1.17 7.56 -3.83
C SER A 145 -2.53 8.22 -3.69
N CYS A 146 -3.23 7.96 -2.59
CA CYS A 146 -4.55 8.53 -2.34
C CYS A 146 -4.48 9.94 -1.74
N ASN A 147 -3.33 10.36 -1.24
CA ASN A 147 -3.18 11.60 -0.48
C ASN A 147 -2.18 12.62 -1.07
N TRP A 148 -1.48 12.31 -2.18
CA TRP A 148 -0.63 13.30 -2.87
C TRP A 148 -1.46 14.16 -3.84
N VAL A 149 -1.49 15.49 -3.61
CA VAL A 149 -2.37 16.45 -4.29
C VAL A 149 -1.57 17.57 -4.92
N ASP A 150 -1.96 17.99 -6.12
CA ASP A 150 -1.52 19.24 -6.75
C ASP A 150 -2.48 20.35 -6.32
N LEU A 151 -1.99 21.27 -5.48
CA LEU A 151 -2.81 22.38 -4.92
C LEU A 151 -3.24 23.40 -5.97
N ARG A 152 -2.61 23.43 -7.15
CA ARG A 152 -2.99 24.32 -8.25
C ARG A 152 -4.28 23.88 -8.93
N THR A 153 -4.52 22.58 -8.93
CA THR A 153 -5.69 21.96 -9.59
C THR A 153 -6.68 21.35 -8.59
N GLY A 154 -6.24 21.09 -7.36
CA GLY A 154 -6.99 20.34 -6.36
C GLY A 154 -7.13 18.85 -6.67
N LEU A 155 -6.40 18.35 -7.68
CA LEU A 155 -6.47 16.96 -8.11
C LEU A 155 -5.32 16.15 -7.52
N ARG A 156 -5.55 14.84 -7.34
CA ARG A 156 -4.49 13.90 -7.00
C ARG A 156 -3.47 13.81 -8.15
N VAL A 157 -2.20 13.71 -7.78
CA VAL A 157 -1.09 13.58 -8.74
C VAL A 157 -1.05 12.16 -9.33
N LEU A 158 -1.45 11.17 -8.53
CA LEU A 158 -1.50 9.75 -8.92
C LEU A 158 -2.90 9.16 -8.73
N PRO A 159 -3.19 8.01 -9.36
CA PRO A 159 -4.36 7.21 -9.03
C PRO A 159 -4.34 6.82 -7.54
N SER A 160 -5.50 6.83 -6.88
CA SER A 160 -5.59 6.47 -5.47
C SER A 160 -5.53 4.97 -5.21
N ILE A 161 -5.91 4.17 -6.23
CA ILE A 161 -6.04 2.72 -6.12
C ILE A 161 -5.60 2.02 -7.40
N LYS A 162 -5.20 0.75 -7.25
CA LYS A 162 -5.02 -0.21 -8.35
C LYS A 162 -5.79 -1.47 -8.04
N LEU A 163 -6.55 -2.00 -9.00
CA LEU A 163 -7.28 -3.27 -8.89
C LEU A 163 -6.59 -4.35 -9.73
N PHE A 164 -6.62 -5.57 -9.20
CA PHE A 164 -6.21 -6.80 -9.88
C PHE A 164 -7.35 -7.80 -9.79
N ASN A 165 -7.61 -8.53 -10.87
CA ASN A 165 -8.69 -9.53 -10.92
C ASN A 165 -8.10 -10.91 -11.24
N PHE A 166 -8.28 -11.84 -10.33
CA PHE A 166 -7.85 -13.22 -10.44
C PHE A 166 -9.09 -14.15 -10.49
N LYS A 167 -9.58 -14.43 -11.70
CA LYS A 167 -10.72 -15.34 -11.91
C LYS A 167 -11.94 -14.99 -11.04
N GLY A 168 -12.24 -13.70 -10.91
CA GLY A 168 -13.38 -13.21 -10.12
C GLY A 168 -13.03 -12.83 -8.67
N THR A 169 -11.80 -13.06 -8.21
CA THR A 169 -11.28 -12.45 -6.97
C THR A 169 -10.65 -11.10 -7.29
N VAL A 170 -11.22 -10.03 -6.79
CA VAL A 170 -10.74 -8.66 -7.03
C VAL A 170 -10.00 -8.15 -5.80
N VAL A 171 -8.70 -7.88 -5.97
CA VAL A 171 -7.84 -7.29 -4.94
C VAL A 171 -7.55 -5.83 -5.32
N ALA A 172 -7.83 -4.90 -4.43
CA ALA A 172 -7.52 -3.49 -4.59
C ALA A 172 -6.38 -3.09 -3.66
N PHE A 173 -5.43 -2.33 -4.19
CA PHE A 173 -4.43 -1.62 -3.37
C PHE A 173 -4.80 -0.15 -3.28
N VAL A 174 -4.69 0.43 -2.08
CA VAL A 174 -4.80 1.86 -1.79
C VAL A 174 -3.41 2.36 -1.48
N GLY A 175 -2.86 3.25 -2.28
CA GLY A 175 -1.53 3.82 -2.05
C GLY A 175 -1.60 4.94 -1.02
N ILE A 176 -0.65 4.94 -0.06
CA ILE A 176 -0.59 5.91 1.03
C ILE A 176 0.86 6.40 1.14
N THR A 177 1.06 7.69 0.94
CA THR A 177 2.36 8.36 1.05
C THR A 177 2.43 9.08 2.39
N THR A 178 3.55 8.98 3.10
CA THR A 178 3.71 9.66 4.39
C THR A 178 3.64 11.18 4.25
N PRO A 179 2.76 11.87 5.00
CA PRO A 179 2.76 13.33 5.09
C PRO A 179 4.07 13.91 5.62
N GLU A 180 4.85 13.14 6.36
CA GLU A 180 6.19 13.54 6.84
C GLU A 180 7.19 13.77 5.70
N SER A 181 6.88 13.44 4.46
CA SER A 181 7.76 13.69 3.29
C SER A 181 8.20 15.14 3.19
N PHE A 182 7.41 16.10 3.67
CA PHE A 182 7.83 17.51 3.72
C PHE A 182 9.04 17.77 4.62
N THR A 183 9.15 17.03 5.73
CA THR A 183 10.23 17.19 6.72
C THR A 183 11.35 16.17 6.53
N LYS A 184 11.03 15.01 5.97
CA LYS A 184 12.01 13.94 5.69
C LYS A 184 12.75 14.13 4.37
N SER A 185 12.13 14.83 3.40
CA SER A 185 12.77 15.29 2.17
C SER A 185 13.01 16.81 2.23
N THR A 186 13.03 17.51 1.10
CA THR A 186 13.29 18.95 1.03
C THR A 186 11.98 19.71 0.80
N PRO A 187 11.50 20.53 1.74
CA PRO A 187 10.22 21.27 1.61
C PRO A 187 10.12 22.12 0.33
N ALA A 188 11.23 22.70 -0.12
CA ALA A 188 11.28 23.49 -1.35
C ALA A 188 10.83 22.74 -2.61
N TYR A 189 10.96 21.42 -2.64
CA TYR A 189 10.52 20.60 -3.79
C TYR A 189 9.00 20.55 -3.95
N PHE A 190 8.27 20.85 -2.90
CA PHE A 190 6.81 20.91 -2.90
C PHE A 190 6.29 22.35 -3.17
N MET A 191 7.18 23.32 -3.33
CA MET A 191 6.85 24.73 -3.52
C MET A 191 6.94 25.17 -4.98
N ASN A 192 6.42 26.37 -5.25
CA ASN A 192 6.63 27.04 -6.54
C ASN A 192 8.10 27.46 -6.70
N ALA A 193 8.50 27.84 -7.93
CA ALA A 193 9.89 28.17 -8.24
C ALA A 193 10.48 29.31 -7.38
N SER A 194 9.65 30.24 -6.89
CA SER A 194 10.08 31.32 -5.97
C SER A 194 10.09 30.89 -4.50
N GLN A 195 9.75 29.66 -4.18
CA GLN A 195 9.69 29.10 -2.83
C GLN A 195 8.80 29.93 -1.85
N THR A 196 7.77 30.54 -2.37
CA THR A 196 6.87 31.39 -1.59
C THR A 196 5.55 30.71 -1.24
N LYS A 197 5.20 29.61 -1.92
CA LYS A 197 3.93 28.91 -1.78
C LYS A 197 4.07 27.44 -2.10
N TYR A 198 3.51 26.58 -1.28
CA TYR A 198 3.33 25.17 -1.60
C TYR A 198 2.38 25.00 -2.80
N ILE A 199 2.77 24.17 -3.74
CA ILE A 199 1.98 23.79 -4.92
C ILE A 199 1.64 22.31 -4.92
N TYR A 200 2.22 21.53 -4.01
CA TYR A 200 1.85 20.17 -3.70
C TYR A 200 1.58 20.01 -2.23
N ASP A 201 0.70 19.08 -1.90
CA ASP A 201 0.41 18.66 -0.53
C ASP A 201 0.35 17.13 -0.48
N ILE A 202 0.81 16.56 0.62
CA ILE A 202 0.57 15.18 0.98
C ILE A 202 -0.36 15.25 2.20
N LEU A 203 -1.64 14.98 1.93
CA LEU A 203 -2.70 15.19 2.90
C LEU A 203 -2.43 14.37 4.18
N GLY A 204 -2.26 15.04 5.30
CA GLY A 204 -2.09 14.47 6.62
C GLY A 204 -3.07 15.16 7.59
N GLY A 205 -2.79 16.43 7.90
CA GLY A 205 -3.47 17.21 8.92
C GLY A 205 -2.79 17.03 10.28
N ASP A 206 -3.07 17.96 11.21
CA ASP A 206 -2.43 17.97 12.52
C ASP A 206 -2.85 16.78 13.40
N ASP A 207 -4.00 16.18 13.08
CA ASP A 207 -4.62 15.04 13.78
C ASP A 207 -4.80 13.82 12.89
N GLY A 208 -4.20 13.81 11.71
CA GLY A 208 -4.36 12.71 10.73
C GLY A 208 -5.70 12.70 10.00
N ALA A 209 -6.64 13.58 10.31
CA ALA A 209 -8.01 13.54 9.77
C ALA A 209 -8.06 13.66 8.24
N LYS A 210 -7.17 14.43 7.62
CA LYS A 210 -7.12 14.56 6.15
C LYS A 210 -6.61 13.28 5.51
N LEU A 211 -5.63 12.61 6.13
CA LEU A 211 -5.13 11.32 5.68
C LEU A 211 -6.24 10.27 5.77
N TYR A 212 -6.88 10.15 6.93
CA TYR A 212 -8.00 9.24 7.13
C TYR A 212 -9.10 9.45 6.08
N ALA A 213 -9.54 10.68 5.86
CA ALA A 213 -10.56 10.99 4.86
C ALA A 213 -10.14 10.62 3.43
N ALA A 214 -8.86 10.80 3.08
CA ALA A 214 -8.33 10.43 1.78
C ALA A 214 -8.31 8.91 1.59
N VAL A 215 -7.86 8.17 2.61
CA VAL A 215 -7.82 6.70 2.62
C VAL A 215 -9.24 6.13 2.59
N GLN A 216 -10.14 6.60 3.46
CA GLN A 216 -11.53 6.13 3.49
C GLN A 216 -12.21 6.31 2.12
N LYS A 217 -12.03 7.47 1.49
CA LYS A 217 -12.56 7.73 0.14
C LYS A 217 -11.99 6.76 -0.90
N ALA A 218 -10.72 6.37 -0.78
CA ALA A 218 -10.10 5.41 -1.70
C ALA A 218 -10.61 3.98 -1.44
N VAL A 219 -10.79 3.60 -0.17
CA VAL A 219 -11.39 2.31 0.23
C VAL A 219 -12.83 2.20 -0.29
N ASP A 220 -13.64 3.23 -0.09
CA ASP A 220 -15.04 3.26 -0.57
C ASP A 220 -15.10 3.15 -2.10
N LYS A 221 -14.18 3.83 -2.80
CA LYS A 221 -14.04 3.70 -4.25
C LYS A 221 -13.68 2.26 -4.67
N ALA A 222 -12.74 1.63 -3.98
CA ALA A 222 -12.33 0.25 -4.27
C ALA A 222 -13.51 -0.72 -4.08
N LYS A 223 -14.25 -0.59 -2.97
CA LYS A 223 -15.46 -1.38 -2.69
C LYS A 223 -16.55 -1.16 -3.74
N ALA A 224 -16.81 0.10 -4.12
CA ALA A 224 -17.78 0.45 -5.15
C ALA A 224 -17.40 -0.13 -6.54
N LEU A 225 -16.14 -0.39 -6.80
CA LEU A 225 -15.63 -1.05 -8.01
C LEU A 225 -15.59 -2.59 -7.90
N GLY A 226 -16.14 -3.16 -6.82
CA GLY A 226 -16.29 -4.59 -6.64
C GLY A 226 -15.05 -5.28 -6.07
N ALA A 227 -14.20 -4.57 -5.32
CA ALA A 227 -13.08 -5.21 -4.65
C ALA A 227 -13.56 -6.15 -3.54
N ASP A 228 -13.10 -7.40 -3.58
CA ASP A 228 -13.30 -8.38 -2.51
C ASP A 228 -12.37 -8.14 -1.33
N TYR A 229 -11.15 -7.68 -1.65
CA TYR A 229 -10.11 -7.34 -0.67
C TYR A 229 -9.57 -5.96 -0.97
N VAL A 230 -9.42 -5.15 0.08
CA VAL A 230 -8.79 -3.82 0.00
C VAL A 230 -7.58 -3.82 0.92
N ILE A 231 -6.42 -3.51 0.35
CA ILE A 231 -5.12 -3.56 1.02
C ILE A 231 -4.51 -2.16 0.99
N GLY A 232 -4.16 -1.62 2.16
CA GLY A 232 -3.35 -0.42 2.25
C GLY A 232 -1.90 -0.74 1.87
N LEU A 233 -1.38 -0.10 0.84
CA LEU A 233 0.03 -0.10 0.48
C LEU A 233 0.59 1.26 0.92
N GLY A 234 1.12 1.29 2.14
CA GLY A 234 1.47 2.52 2.81
C GLY A 234 2.94 2.60 3.21
N HIS A 235 3.53 3.76 3.00
CA HIS A 235 4.81 4.14 3.59
C HIS A 235 4.53 5.09 4.75
N LEU A 236 4.35 4.49 5.92
CA LEU A 236 4.05 5.17 7.18
C LEU A 236 5.01 4.66 8.25
N GLY A 237 5.36 5.51 9.20
CA GLY A 237 6.20 5.12 10.32
C GLY A 237 5.39 4.64 11.52
N VAL A 238 6.07 3.97 12.43
CA VAL A 238 5.57 3.70 13.78
C VAL A 238 6.61 4.23 14.76
N ASP A 239 6.20 5.14 15.65
CA ASP A 239 7.09 5.63 16.67
C ASP A 239 7.31 4.52 17.74
N PRO A 240 8.57 4.16 18.06
CA PRO A 240 8.87 3.15 19.08
C PRO A 240 8.32 3.50 20.48
N SER A 241 8.09 4.78 20.75
CA SER A 241 7.47 5.23 22.01
C SER A 241 5.95 5.05 22.06
N SER A 242 5.34 4.63 20.95
CA SER A 242 3.91 4.39 20.87
C SER A 242 3.52 3.19 21.72
N ALA A 243 2.54 3.36 22.60
CA ALA A 243 2.01 2.30 23.42
C ALA A 243 0.67 1.79 22.84
N PRO A 244 0.43 0.48 22.88
CA PRO A 244 -0.91 -0.02 22.59
C PRO A 244 -1.89 0.50 23.65
N TRP A 245 -3.00 1.01 23.19
CA TRP A 245 -4.10 1.44 24.04
C TRP A 245 -5.35 0.60 23.73
N THR A 246 -6.09 0.25 24.75
CA THR A 246 -7.33 -0.51 24.59
C THR A 246 -8.49 0.41 24.95
N SER A 247 -9.38 0.64 24.00
CA SER A 247 -10.60 1.41 24.22
C SER A 247 -11.59 0.70 25.15
N GLU A 248 -12.58 1.42 25.67
CA GLU A 248 -13.60 0.88 26.60
C GLU A 248 -14.41 -0.27 25.98
N ASP A 249 -14.53 -0.34 24.66
CA ASP A 249 -15.18 -1.43 23.92
C ASP A 249 -14.25 -2.62 23.65
N GLY A 250 -13.03 -2.61 24.17
CA GLY A 250 -12.05 -3.69 24.03
C GLY A 250 -11.29 -3.70 22.71
N VAL A 251 -11.41 -2.69 21.90
CA VAL A 251 -10.62 -2.53 20.67
C VAL A 251 -9.20 -2.12 21.06
N ILE A 252 -8.20 -2.85 20.58
CA ILE A 252 -6.80 -2.47 20.73
C ILE A 252 -6.48 -1.40 19.71
N ASP A 253 -6.18 -0.21 20.19
CA ASP A 253 -5.70 0.88 19.37
C ASP A 253 -4.21 1.13 19.66
N ILE A 254 -3.44 1.48 18.65
CA ILE A 254 -2.02 1.82 18.79
C ILE A 254 -1.90 3.34 18.76
N TRP A 255 -1.75 3.92 19.93
CA TRP A 255 -1.45 5.34 20.03
C TRP A 255 0.00 5.58 19.67
N THR A 256 0.24 6.28 18.58
CA THR A 256 1.58 6.59 18.12
C THR A 256 1.78 8.10 18.15
N HIS A 257 3.01 8.56 18.36
CA HIS A 257 3.36 9.93 18.05
C HIS A 257 3.34 10.17 16.53
N ASN A 258 3.27 9.09 15.77
CA ASN A 258 3.02 9.11 14.35
C ASN A 258 1.49 9.11 14.14
N LEU A 259 0.92 10.30 14.06
CA LEU A 259 -0.51 10.53 13.81
C LEU A 259 -1.01 9.83 12.54
N GLU A 260 -0.12 9.51 11.61
CA GLU A 260 -0.44 8.84 10.36
C GLU A 260 -0.89 7.40 10.59
N ALA A 261 -0.14 6.64 11.40
CA ALA A 261 -0.50 5.27 11.70
C ALA A 261 -1.77 5.16 12.56
N HIS A 262 -2.03 6.16 13.41
CA HIS A 262 -3.24 6.23 14.22
C HIS A 262 -4.48 6.58 13.39
N ALA A 263 -4.33 7.36 12.32
CA ALA A 263 -5.43 7.78 11.46
C ALA A 263 -5.99 6.66 10.57
N LEU A 264 -5.32 5.52 10.46
CA LEU A 264 -5.70 4.38 9.62
C LEU A 264 -6.33 3.24 10.42
#